data_9c93deed632591869b387e0008010754
#
_entry.id   9c93deed632591869b387e0008010754
#
_cell.length_a   1.000
_cell.length_b   1.000
_cell.length_c   1.000
_cell.angle_alpha   90.00
_cell.angle_beta   90.00
_cell.angle_gamma   90.00
#
_symmetry.space_group_name_H-M   'P 1'
#
loop_
_entity.id
_entity.type
_entity.pdbx_description
1 polymer ?
#
loop_
_entity_poly.entity_id
_entity_poly.type
_entity_poly.pdbx_seq_one_letter_code
_entity_poly.pdbx_strand_id
1 'polypeptide(L)'
;MTGDLRRAPKDEENLITAVAAGWVTALDNLSHLAPDLSDLMCCIVTGAESIKRALFSDGDVVRSRYRRPLLLTGIDVGVIRPDLAERLLPLRLERPKVRRTEAELWREFEAALPVILGSLLDLTVKVRATEADIPSDLRMADFAHLCAQIDAATGFGTLPAYRSSLDELNDDVIEGDLLAQTVLKHAAGLDPGTEARMTSSEWLHLLSGLYSGDDFRPLPKGWPTTGKVLSDRLKRLQPTLAARGLLVDWGRTKEGRYVEMTRRPALPPHEQQSL
;
A
#
# COMPACT_ATOMS: atom_id res chain seq x y z
N MET A 1 -12.86 19.62 15.40
CA MET A 1 -13.71 19.24 14.26
C MET A 1 -13.77 17.72 14.27
N THR A 2 -14.87 17.16 14.68
CA THR A 2 -15.15 15.73 14.58
C THR A 2 -15.39 15.43 13.12
N GLY A 3 -14.43 14.80 12.46
CA GLY A 3 -14.67 14.24 11.14
C GLY A 3 -15.67 13.12 11.29
N ASP A 4 -16.88 13.27 10.77
CA ASP A 4 -17.86 12.22 10.78
C ASP A 4 -17.32 10.99 10.06
N LEU A 5 -17.38 9.84 10.71
CA LEU A 5 -17.11 8.55 10.10
C LEU A 5 -18.11 8.34 8.96
N ARG A 6 -17.61 8.08 7.76
CA ARG A 6 -18.44 7.92 6.55
C ARG A 6 -18.28 6.51 6.02
N ARG A 7 -19.35 5.95 5.49
CA ARG A 7 -19.25 4.71 4.72
C ARG A 7 -18.37 4.90 3.48
N ALA A 8 -17.78 3.81 3.02
CA ALA A 8 -17.07 3.82 1.74
C ALA A 8 -17.93 4.45 0.64
N PRO A 9 -17.42 5.42 -0.10
CA PRO A 9 -18.13 6.01 -1.21
C PRO A 9 -18.34 4.95 -2.31
N LYS A 10 -19.46 5.06 -3.03
CA LYS A 10 -19.78 4.12 -4.11
C LYS A 10 -19.04 4.43 -5.40
N ASP A 11 -18.59 5.66 -5.57
CA ASP A 11 -17.97 6.17 -6.77
C ASP A 11 -16.94 7.28 -6.45
N GLU A 12 -16.16 7.67 -7.47
CA GLU A 12 -15.11 8.67 -7.39
C GLU A 12 -15.65 10.05 -6.98
N GLU A 13 -16.82 10.45 -7.47
CA GLU A 13 -17.38 11.78 -7.21
C GLU A 13 -17.72 11.97 -5.74
N ASN A 14 -18.30 10.94 -5.12
CA ASN A 14 -18.61 10.93 -3.70
C ASN A 14 -17.33 10.96 -2.85
N LEU A 15 -16.26 10.25 -3.26
CA LEU A 15 -14.98 10.30 -2.56
C LEU A 15 -14.35 11.70 -2.66
N ILE A 16 -14.33 12.30 -3.84
CA ILE A 16 -13.81 13.67 -4.05
C ILE A 16 -14.57 14.67 -3.17
N THR A 17 -15.89 14.56 -3.13
CA THR A 17 -16.75 15.43 -2.30
C THR A 17 -16.43 15.25 -0.81
N ALA A 18 -16.24 14.02 -0.34
CA ALA A 18 -15.87 13.74 1.05
C ALA A 18 -14.51 14.34 1.41
N VAL A 19 -13.52 14.20 0.51
CA VAL A 19 -12.17 14.74 0.68
C VAL A 19 -12.15 16.28 0.68
N ALA A 20 -12.98 16.90 -0.12
CA ALA A 20 -13.08 18.37 -0.17
C ALA A 20 -13.68 18.97 1.11
N ALA A 21 -14.47 18.19 1.85
CA ALA A 21 -15.17 18.66 3.05
C ALA A 21 -14.31 18.79 4.31
N GLY A 22 -13.08 18.23 4.33
CA GLY A 22 -12.25 18.25 5.54
C GLY A 22 -10.76 18.03 5.30
N TRP A 23 -9.96 18.19 6.36
CA TRP A 23 -8.51 17.93 6.31
C TRP A 23 -8.17 16.45 6.38
N VAL A 24 -8.95 15.68 7.12
CA VAL A 24 -8.85 14.22 7.24
C VAL A 24 -10.19 13.63 6.82
N THR A 25 -10.16 12.65 5.93
CA THR A 25 -11.36 11.92 5.53
C THR A 25 -11.32 10.54 6.14
N ALA A 26 -12.28 10.25 7.02
CA ALA A 26 -12.43 8.95 7.66
C ALA A 26 -13.51 8.13 6.95
N LEU A 27 -13.13 6.95 6.46
CA LEU A 27 -14.01 5.97 5.81
C LEU A 27 -14.09 4.74 6.71
N ASP A 28 -15.30 4.45 7.17
CA ASP A 28 -15.55 3.44 8.18
C ASP A 28 -16.17 2.17 7.59
N ASN A 29 -15.83 1.04 8.20
CA ASN A 29 -16.39 -0.27 7.90
C ASN A 29 -16.22 -0.69 6.43
N LEU A 30 -14.99 -0.56 5.93
CA LEU A 30 -14.62 -1.06 4.60
C LEU A 30 -14.63 -2.58 4.61
N SER A 31 -15.37 -3.18 3.68
CA SER A 31 -15.38 -4.63 3.44
C SER A 31 -14.80 -4.99 2.06
N HIS A 32 -14.69 -4.00 1.18
CA HIS A 32 -14.14 -4.16 -0.16
C HIS A 32 -13.72 -2.80 -0.71
N LEU A 33 -12.61 -2.76 -1.41
CA LEU A 33 -12.13 -1.56 -2.10
C LEU A 33 -12.12 -1.81 -3.61
N ALA A 34 -12.99 -1.10 -4.33
CA ALA A 34 -13.02 -1.16 -5.79
C ALA A 34 -11.70 -0.63 -6.38
N PRO A 35 -11.20 -1.21 -7.49
CA PRO A 35 -9.93 -0.80 -8.11
C PRO A 35 -9.84 0.69 -8.41
N ASP A 36 -10.90 1.28 -8.95
CA ASP A 36 -10.93 2.70 -9.32
C ASP A 36 -10.86 3.61 -8.09
N LEU A 37 -11.50 3.22 -6.99
CA LEU A 37 -11.39 3.94 -5.72
C LEU A 37 -9.99 3.81 -5.11
N SER A 38 -9.34 2.66 -5.25
CA SER A 38 -7.96 2.47 -4.83
C SER A 38 -7.00 3.41 -5.58
N ASP A 39 -7.14 3.49 -6.91
CA ASP A 39 -6.34 4.40 -7.74
C ASP A 39 -6.58 5.87 -7.36
N LEU A 40 -7.83 6.26 -7.15
CA LEU A 40 -8.17 7.62 -6.72
C LEU A 40 -7.62 7.94 -5.32
N MET A 41 -7.65 7.00 -4.37
CA MET A 41 -7.04 7.18 -3.04
C MET A 41 -5.54 7.43 -3.15
N CYS A 42 -4.84 6.67 -4.00
CA CYS A 42 -3.43 6.93 -4.29
C CYS A 42 -3.20 8.36 -4.79
N CYS A 43 -4.05 8.85 -5.70
CA CYS A 43 -3.97 10.22 -6.19
C CYS A 43 -4.24 11.26 -5.09
N ILE A 44 -5.25 11.04 -4.25
CA ILE A 44 -5.62 11.95 -3.16
C ILE A 44 -4.49 12.15 -2.16
N VAL A 45 -3.82 11.10 -1.73
CA VAL A 45 -2.75 11.20 -0.72
C VAL A 45 -1.46 11.79 -1.28
N THR A 46 -1.21 11.65 -2.58
CA THR A 46 -0.02 12.23 -3.24
C THR A 46 -0.24 13.64 -3.77
N GLY A 47 -1.46 14.08 -3.89
CA GLY A 47 -1.88 15.36 -4.44
C GLY A 47 -2.55 15.20 -5.79
N ALA A 48 -3.86 15.43 -5.81
CA ALA A 48 -4.66 15.34 -7.02
C ALA A 48 -5.29 16.70 -7.37
N GLU A 49 -5.54 16.89 -8.66
CA GLU A 49 -6.35 17.99 -9.17
C GLU A 49 -7.60 17.40 -9.82
N SER A 50 -8.76 17.85 -9.37
CA SER A 50 -10.04 17.58 -10.04
C SER A 50 -10.47 18.81 -10.81
N ILE A 51 -10.78 18.61 -12.08
CA ILE A 51 -11.30 19.67 -12.95
C ILE A 51 -12.74 19.27 -13.30
N LYS A 52 -13.71 20.06 -12.84
CA LYS A 52 -15.12 19.88 -13.18
C LYS A 52 -15.63 21.12 -13.91
N ARG A 53 -16.56 20.92 -14.84
CA ARG A 53 -17.30 22.05 -15.41
C ARG A 53 -18.15 22.70 -14.32
N ALA A 54 -18.14 23.99 -14.25
CA ALA A 54 -19.05 24.73 -13.38
C ALA A 54 -20.50 24.51 -13.86
N LEU A 55 -21.41 24.25 -12.93
CA LEU A 55 -22.83 24.15 -13.25
C LEU A 55 -23.33 25.52 -13.67
N PHE A 56 -24.13 25.56 -14.74
CA PHE A 56 -24.76 26.79 -15.27
C PHE A 56 -23.81 27.82 -15.91
N SER A 57 -22.61 27.41 -16.38
CA SER A 57 -21.72 28.28 -17.16
C SER A 57 -21.18 27.58 -18.40
N ASP A 58 -21.09 28.32 -19.53
CA ASP A 58 -20.70 27.77 -20.84
C ASP A 58 -19.18 27.64 -21.06
N GLY A 59 -18.35 27.71 -20.04
CA GLY A 59 -16.91 27.58 -20.22
C GLY A 59 -16.09 27.60 -18.95
N ASP A 60 -16.71 27.79 -17.79
CA ASP A 60 -15.99 27.88 -16.54
C ASP A 60 -15.67 26.48 -15.99
N VAL A 61 -14.48 26.33 -15.49
CA VAL A 61 -13.99 25.10 -14.84
C VAL A 61 -13.69 25.35 -13.39
N VAL A 62 -14.19 24.51 -12.51
CA VAL A 62 -13.81 24.50 -11.10
C VAL A 62 -12.62 23.55 -10.96
N ARG A 63 -11.47 24.11 -10.56
CA ARG A 63 -10.26 23.36 -10.24
C ARG A 63 -10.16 23.19 -8.73
N SER A 64 -10.13 21.96 -8.28
CA SER A 64 -9.93 21.63 -6.87
C SER A 64 -8.63 20.85 -6.72
N ARG A 65 -7.67 21.42 -5.99
CA ARG A 65 -6.44 20.72 -5.60
C ARG A 65 -6.58 20.25 -4.18
N TYR A 66 -6.28 18.97 -3.94
CA TYR A 66 -6.29 18.42 -2.61
C TYR A 66 -5.16 17.42 -2.43
N ARG A 67 -4.54 17.46 -1.27
CA ARG A 67 -3.66 16.45 -0.72
C ARG A 67 -4.15 16.24 0.70
N ARG A 68 -4.76 15.09 0.97
CA ARG A 68 -5.44 14.83 2.24
C ARG A 68 -5.09 13.44 2.76
N PRO A 69 -4.82 13.30 4.05
CA PRO A 69 -4.73 11.99 4.68
C PRO A 69 -6.12 11.34 4.73
N LEU A 70 -6.12 10.03 4.47
CA LEU A 70 -7.30 9.19 4.57
C LEU A 70 -7.13 8.28 5.79
N LEU A 71 -8.18 8.14 6.59
CA LEU A 71 -8.28 7.15 7.66
C LEU A 71 -9.28 6.08 7.21
N LEU A 72 -8.83 4.84 7.13
CA LEU A 72 -9.63 3.72 6.68
C LEU A 72 -9.80 2.75 7.84
N THR A 73 -11.02 2.31 8.13
CA THR A 73 -11.27 1.24 9.09
C THR A 73 -11.98 0.07 8.44
N GLY A 74 -11.70 -1.14 8.88
CA GLY A 74 -12.32 -2.36 8.37
C GLY A 74 -11.82 -3.58 9.12
N ILE A 75 -12.59 -4.66 9.10
CA ILE A 75 -12.18 -5.94 9.69
C ILE A 75 -11.40 -6.75 8.65
N ASP A 76 -11.89 -6.75 7.42
CA ASP A 76 -11.29 -7.39 6.26
C ASP A 76 -11.63 -6.51 5.04
N VAL A 77 -10.66 -5.78 4.56
CA VAL A 77 -10.81 -4.89 3.39
C VAL A 77 -10.59 -5.62 2.07
N GLY A 78 -10.43 -6.94 2.12
CA GLY A 78 -10.14 -7.76 0.94
C GLY A 78 -8.75 -7.48 0.36
N VAL A 79 -8.58 -7.76 -0.93
CA VAL A 79 -7.28 -7.60 -1.61
C VAL A 79 -6.95 -6.12 -1.76
N ILE A 80 -5.91 -5.69 -1.05
CA ILE A 80 -5.33 -4.36 -1.21
C ILE A 80 -4.39 -4.37 -2.42
N ARG A 81 -4.51 -3.38 -3.28
CA ARG A 81 -3.61 -3.27 -4.44
C ARG A 81 -2.21 -2.83 -4.00
N PRO A 82 -1.14 -3.35 -4.62
CA PRO A 82 0.24 -3.06 -4.23
C PRO A 82 0.58 -1.57 -4.20
N ASP A 83 0.07 -0.80 -5.15
CA ASP A 83 0.30 0.64 -5.25
C ASP A 83 -0.35 1.45 -4.13
N LEU A 84 -1.47 0.98 -3.58
CA LEU A 84 -2.07 1.53 -2.37
C LEU A 84 -1.35 1.04 -1.12
N ALA A 85 -0.98 -0.25 -1.07
CA ALA A 85 -0.27 -0.85 0.06
C ALA A 85 1.00 -0.08 0.42
N GLU A 86 1.79 0.34 -0.56
CA GLU A 86 2.99 1.16 -0.35
C GLU A 86 2.73 2.57 0.22
N ARG A 87 1.47 2.99 0.28
CA ARG A 87 1.03 4.30 0.80
C ARG A 87 0.20 4.19 2.08
N LEU A 88 0.04 2.98 2.59
CA LEU A 88 -0.68 2.74 3.83
C LEU A 88 0.27 2.72 5.03
N LEU A 89 -0.27 3.17 6.16
CA LEU A 89 0.27 2.90 7.47
C LEU A 89 -0.74 1.98 8.17
N PRO A 90 -0.55 0.65 8.12
CA PRO A 90 -1.48 -0.28 8.75
C PRO A 90 -1.34 -0.23 10.27
N LEU A 91 -2.47 -0.08 10.95
CA LEU A 91 -2.57 -0.13 12.41
C LEU A 91 -3.48 -1.29 12.78
N ARG A 92 -2.93 -2.31 13.42
CA ARG A 92 -3.70 -3.45 13.93
C ARG A 92 -4.13 -3.17 15.36
N LEU A 93 -5.45 -3.09 15.57
CA LEU A 93 -6.02 -2.87 16.88
C LEU A 93 -6.45 -4.21 17.49
N GLU A 94 -6.00 -4.47 18.70
CA GLU A 94 -6.45 -5.63 19.46
C GLU A 94 -7.80 -5.37 20.11
N ARG A 95 -8.57 -6.43 20.28
CA ARG A 95 -9.84 -6.33 21.04
C ARG A 95 -9.54 -6.05 22.50
N PRO A 96 -10.19 -5.05 23.10
CA PRO A 96 -10.01 -4.76 24.52
C PRO A 96 -10.47 -5.96 25.36
N LYS A 97 -9.67 -6.30 26.37
CA LYS A 97 -9.99 -7.40 27.32
C LYS A 97 -11.25 -7.10 28.15
N VAL A 98 -11.46 -5.82 28.43
CA VAL A 98 -12.63 -5.34 29.19
C VAL A 98 -13.41 -4.37 28.32
N ARG A 99 -14.69 -4.63 28.14
CA ARG A 99 -15.59 -3.73 27.42
C ARG A 99 -16.07 -2.64 28.37
N ARG A 100 -16.00 -1.40 27.90
CA ARG A 100 -16.51 -0.22 28.61
C ARG A 100 -17.61 0.44 27.80
N THR A 101 -18.41 1.24 28.43
CA THR A 101 -19.43 2.04 27.74
C THR A 101 -18.77 3.16 26.95
N GLU A 102 -19.40 3.58 25.86
CA GLU A 102 -18.92 4.70 25.06
C GLU A 102 -18.78 5.99 25.89
N ALA A 103 -19.73 6.25 26.76
CA ALA A 103 -19.70 7.42 27.65
C ALA A 103 -18.52 7.42 28.63
N GLU A 104 -18.11 6.24 29.12
CA GLU A 104 -16.90 6.11 29.96
C GLU A 104 -15.63 6.39 29.16
N LEU A 105 -15.55 5.85 27.94
CA LEU A 105 -14.40 6.06 27.04
C LEU A 105 -14.25 7.54 26.67
N TRP A 106 -15.35 8.22 26.30
CA TRP A 106 -15.31 9.64 25.97
C TRP A 106 -14.89 10.50 27.15
N ARG A 107 -15.44 10.23 28.34
CA ARG A 107 -15.06 10.97 29.56
C ARG A 107 -13.57 10.86 29.87
N GLU A 108 -13.00 9.65 29.77
CA GLU A 108 -11.56 9.44 29.98
C GLU A 108 -10.71 10.12 28.90
N PHE A 109 -11.13 10.01 27.65
CA PHE A 109 -10.45 10.65 26.54
C PHE A 109 -10.43 12.17 26.67
N GLU A 110 -11.58 12.80 26.98
CA GLU A 110 -11.68 14.24 27.18
C GLU A 110 -10.82 14.72 28.36
N ALA A 111 -10.77 13.96 29.43
CA ALA A 111 -9.92 14.26 30.58
C ALA A 111 -8.42 14.14 30.24
N ALA A 112 -8.04 13.19 29.39
CA ALA A 112 -6.66 12.97 28.96
C ALA A 112 -6.23 13.89 27.81
N LEU A 113 -7.15 14.44 27.04
CA LEU A 113 -6.89 15.20 25.79
C LEU A 113 -5.88 16.34 25.97
N PRO A 114 -5.89 17.17 27.01
CA PRO A 114 -4.90 18.23 27.19
C PRO A 114 -3.47 17.68 27.34
N VAL A 115 -3.31 16.56 28.06
CA VAL A 115 -2.02 15.90 28.26
C VAL A 115 -1.54 15.25 26.97
N ILE A 116 -2.42 14.57 26.25
CA ILE A 116 -2.13 13.96 24.94
C ILE A 116 -1.65 15.04 23.97
N LEU A 117 -2.39 16.14 23.85
CA LEU A 117 -2.03 17.24 22.94
C LEU A 117 -0.71 17.89 23.33
N GLY A 118 -0.49 18.19 24.62
CA GLY A 118 0.75 18.74 25.13
C GLY A 118 1.95 17.83 24.80
N SER A 119 1.83 16.53 25.08
CA SER A 119 2.89 15.56 24.80
C SER A 119 3.19 15.43 23.30
N LEU A 120 2.17 15.50 22.42
CA LEU A 120 2.37 15.49 20.96
C LEU A 120 3.07 16.75 20.47
N LEU A 121 2.77 17.91 21.04
CA LEU A 121 3.45 19.17 20.71
C LEU A 121 4.90 19.14 21.16
N ASP A 122 5.19 18.69 22.39
CA ASP A 122 6.54 18.54 22.91
C ASP A 122 7.38 17.56 22.08
N LEU A 123 6.78 16.42 21.72
CA LEU A 123 7.40 15.46 20.81
C LEU A 123 7.71 16.10 19.45
N THR A 124 6.78 16.85 18.90
CA THR A 124 6.95 17.54 17.59
C THR A 124 8.13 18.51 17.65
N VAL A 125 8.24 19.31 18.70
CA VAL A 125 9.37 20.23 18.89
C VAL A 125 10.69 19.47 18.98
N LYS A 126 10.74 18.40 19.78
CA LYS A 126 11.93 17.57 19.96
C LYS A 126 12.36 16.93 18.64
N VAL A 127 11.43 16.32 17.90
CA VAL A 127 11.69 15.66 16.62
C VAL A 127 12.19 16.65 15.57
N ARG A 128 11.59 17.83 15.48
CA ARG A 128 12.05 18.88 14.53
C ARG A 128 13.45 19.41 14.82
N ALA A 129 13.92 19.31 16.05
CA ALA A 129 15.28 19.70 16.45
C ALA A 129 16.28 18.54 16.28
N THR A 130 15.84 17.36 15.88
CA THR A 130 16.67 16.16 15.76
C THR A 130 16.97 15.86 14.30
N GLU A 131 18.24 15.69 13.95
CA GLU A 131 18.67 15.23 12.64
C GLU A 131 18.71 13.70 12.60
N ALA A 132 18.38 13.13 11.44
CA ALA A 132 18.48 11.70 11.16
C ALA A 132 18.72 11.47 9.68
N ASP A 133 19.30 10.34 9.32
CA ASP A 133 19.48 9.93 7.93
C ASP A 133 18.12 9.64 7.26
N ILE A 134 18.04 9.96 5.95
CA ILE A 134 16.85 9.70 5.16
C ILE A 134 16.91 8.26 4.63
N PRO A 135 15.99 7.37 5.05
CA PRO A 135 15.90 6.03 4.47
C PRO A 135 15.56 6.11 2.97
N SER A 136 16.41 5.54 2.12
CA SER A 136 16.26 5.61 0.65
C SER A 136 15.49 4.43 0.06
N ASP A 137 15.19 3.43 0.86
CA ASP A 137 14.57 2.15 0.49
C ASP A 137 13.04 2.18 0.54
N LEU A 138 12.45 3.22 1.13
CA LEU A 138 11.00 3.31 1.37
C LEU A 138 10.34 4.35 0.45
N ARG A 139 9.18 3.98 -0.11
CA ARG A 139 8.43 4.86 -1.03
C ARG A 139 7.99 6.16 -0.37
N MET A 140 7.49 6.11 0.86
CA MET A 140 7.14 7.29 1.63
C MET A 140 8.37 7.82 2.39
N ALA A 141 9.39 8.29 1.64
CA ALA A 141 10.68 8.70 2.18
C ALA A 141 10.56 9.80 3.26
N ASP A 142 9.67 10.78 3.07
CA ASP A 142 9.42 11.84 4.07
C ASP A 142 8.86 11.27 5.37
N PHE A 143 7.96 10.28 5.29
CA PHE A 143 7.42 9.61 6.47
C PHE A 143 8.46 8.71 7.14
N ALA A 144 9.25 7.98 6.37
CA ALA A 144 10.35 7.17 6.88
C ALA A 144 11.41 8.04 7.58
N HIS A 145 11.73 9.19 7.02
CA HIS A 145 12.62 10.18 7.65
C HIS A 145 12.05 10.68 8.98
N LEU A 146 10.75 11.01 9.02
CA LEU A 146 10.08 11.38 10.27
C LEU A 146 10.18 10.27 11.32
N CYS A 147 9.98 8.99 10.93
CA CYS A 147 10.16 7.84 11.83
C CYS A 147 11.61 7.75 12.36
N ALA A 148 12.61 7.94 11.49
CA ALA A 148 14.01 7.96 11.89
C ALA A 148 14.33 9.10 12.88
N GLN A 149 13.78 10.30 12.64
CA GLN A 149 13.90 11.42 13.57
C GLN A 149 13.24 11.15 14.93
N ILE A 150 12.06 10.51 14.93
CA ILE A 150 11.37 10.08 16.15
C ILE A 150 12.27 9.10 16.94
N ASP A 151 12.86 8.11 16.24
CA ASP A 151 13.71 7.11 16.87
C ASP A 151 14.98 7.73 17.44
N ALA A 152 15.64 8.62 16.70
CA ALA A 152 16.80 9.35 17.19
C ALA A 152 16.47 10.25 18.40
N ALA A 153 15.27 10.83 18.43
CA ALA A 153 14.82 11.67 19.55
C ALA A 153 14.38 10.88 20.79
N THR A 154 13.79 9.68 20.62
CA THR A 154 13.05 8.98 21.67
C THR A 154 13.46 7.53 21.92
N GLY A 155 14.05 6.87 20.93
CA GLY A 155 14.35 5.44 20.97
C GLY A 155 13.13 4.52 20.85
N PHE A 156 11.99 4.99 20.30
CA PHE A 156 10.74 4.20 20.25
C PHE A 156 10.75 3.03 19.27
N GLY A 157 11.69 2.98 18.32
CA GLY A 157 11.72 1.94 17.29
C GLY A 157 10.61 2.08 16.24
N THR A 158 10.25 3.31 15.91
CA THR A 158 9.15 3.64 14.99
C THR A 158 9.46 3.21 13.56
N LEU A 159 10.68 3.44 13.07
CA LEU A 159 11.10 3.04 11.73
C LEU A 159 11.14 1.51 11.54
N PRO A 160 11.75 0.72 12.45
CA PRO A 160 11.63 -0.73 12.41
C PRO A 160 10.19 -1.24 12.44
N ALA A 161 9.32 -0.65 13.28
CA ALA A 161 7.91 -1.02 13.34
C ALA A 161 7.18 -0.71 12.02
N TYR A 162 7.47 0.42 11.39
CA TYR A 162 6.93 0.78 10.09
C TYR A 162 7.36 -0.22 9.00
N ARG A 163 8.64 -0.59 8.95
CA ARG A 163 9.11 -1.63 8.01
C ARG A 163 8.40 -2.96 8.21
N SER A 164 8.32 -3.43 9.46
CA SER A 164 7.59 -4.67 9.77
C SER A 164 6.13 -4.63 9.33
N SER A 165 5.46 -3.50 9.50
CA SER A 165 4.06 -3.36 9.07
C SER A 165 3.89 -3.38 7.55
N LEU A 166 4.88 -2.90 6.79
CA LEU A 166 4.88 -3.01 5.33
C LEU A 166 5.15 -4.44 4.86
N ASP A 167 6.03 -5.17 5.55
CA ASP A 167 6.29 -6.59 5.24
C ASP A 167 5.04 -7.44 5.46
N GLU A 168 4.33 -7.24 6.58
CA GLU A 168 3.06 -7.90 6.86
C GLU A 168 2.00 -7.57 5.80
N LEU A 169 1.92 -6.30 5.39
CA LEU A 169 0.98 -5.89 4.35
C LEU A 169 1.31 -6.50 2.97
N ASN A 170 2.60 -6.61 2.65
CA ASN A 170 3.04 -7.31 1.44
C ASN A 170 2.68 -8.80 1.47
N ASP A 171 2.74 -9.45 2.64
CA ASP A 171 2.27 -10.82 2.82
C ASP A 171 0.76 -10.95 2.56
N ASP A 172 -0.04 -10.06 3.14
CA ASP A 172 -1.49 -10.01 2.92
C ASP A 172 -1.81 -9.82 1.41
N VAL A 173 -1.07 -8.95 0.71
CA VAL A 173 -1.21 -8.75 -0.74
C VAL A 173 -0.89 -10.03 -1.52
N ILE A 174 0.18 -10.74 -1.15
CA ILE A 174 0.57 -12.00 -1.82
C ILE A 174 -0.46 -13.09 -1.54
N GLU A 175 -0.92 -13.23 -0.30
CA GLU A 175 -1.94 -14.21 0.07
C GLU A 175 -3.27 -14.00 -0.67
N GLY A 176 -3.61 -12.75 -0.96
CA GLY A 176 -4.80 -12.39 -1.74
C GLY A 176 -4.65 -12.54 -3.25
N ASP A 177 -3.45 -12.71 -3.79
CA ASP A 177 -3.19 -12.73 -5.24
C ASP A 177 -2.57 -14.06 -5.72
N LEU A 178 -3.41 -14.93 -6.30
CA LEU A 178 -2.99 -16.23 -6.81
C LEU A 178 -1.92 -16.16 -7.92
N LEU A 179 -1.88 -15.07 -8.69
CA LEU A 179 -0.80 -14.86 -9.66
C LEU A 179 0.52 -14.59 -8.95
N ALA A 180 0.53 -13.72 -7.94
CA ALA A 180 1.72 -13.42 -7.15
C ALA A 180 2.27 -14.69 -6.48
N GLN A 181 1.38 -15.49 -5.87
CA GLN A 181 1.73 -16.77 -5.27
C GLN A 181 2.39 -17.73 -6.30
N THR A 182 1.78 -17.83 -7.49
CA THR A 182 2.30 -18.72 -8.55
C THR A 182 3.65 -18.26 -9.05
N VAL A 183 3.85 -16.96 -9.24
CA VAL A 183 5.12 -16.36 -9.65
C VAL A 183 6.20 -16.61 -8.59
N LEU A 184 5.92 -16.38 -7.32
CA LEU A 184 6.87 -16.62 -6.23
C LEU A 184 7.17 -18.11 -6.04
N LYS A 185 6.19 -18.99 -6.22
CA LYS A 185 6.39 -20.44 -6.21
C LYS A 185 7.35 -20.88 -7.33
N HIS A 186 7.18 -20.31 -8.54
CA HIS A 186 8.12 -20.56 -9.64
C HIS A 186 9.53 -20.05 -9.30
N ALA A 187 9.63 -18.83 -8.80
CA ALA A 187 10.92 -18.23 -8.44
C ALA A 187 11.65 -18.98 -7.33
N ALA A 188 10.92 -19.59 -6.40
CA ALA A 188 11.52 -20.43 -5.35
C ALA A 188 12.26 -21.65 -5.89
N GLY A 189 11.88 -22.16 -7.07
CA GLY A 189 12.56 -23.24 -7.78
C GLY A 189 13.77 -22.81 -8.62
N LEU A 190 14.02 -21.50 -8.74
CA LEU A 190 15.19 -20.98 -9.46
C LEU A 190 16.40 -20.86 -8.52
N ASP A 191 17.61 -21.11 -9.03
CA ASP A 191 18.82 -20.82 -8.28
C ASP A 191 19.00 -19.29 -8.11
N PRO A 192 19.53 -18.83 -6.97
CA PRO A 192 19.82 -17.42 -6.75
C PRO A 192 20.73 -16.85 -7.85
N GLY A 193 20.38 -15.69 -8.42
CA GLY A 193 21.09 -15.06 -9.53
C GLY A 193 20.67 -15.59 -10.90
N THR A 194 19.79 -16.58 -10.99
CA THR A 194 19.25 -17.03 -12.28
C THR A 194 18.35 -15.97 -12.89
N GLU A 195 18.64 -15.61 -14.15
CA GLU A 195 17.81 -14.75 -14.99
C GLU A 195 16.94 -15.63 -15.89
N ALA A 196 15.62 -15.58 -15.69
CA ALA A 196 14.68 -16.24 -16.58
C ALA A 196 14.02 -15.19 -17.49
N ARG A 197 14.27 -15.31 -18.79
CA ARG A 197 13.86 -14.30 -19.81
C ARG A 197 12.94 -14.94 -20.84
N MET A 198 11.70 -14.43 -20.93
CA MET A 198 10.66 -14.92 -21.85
C MET A 198 9.77 -13.76 -22.31
N THR A 199 9.02 -13.98 -23.38
CA THR A 199 7.94 -13.05 -23.74
C THR A 199 6.80 -13.12 -22.71
N SER A 200 5.98 -12.08 -22.64
CA SER A 200 4.83 -12.09 -21.72
C SER A 200 3.82 -13.21 -22.02
N SER A 201 3.76 -13.66 -23.27
CA SER A 201 2.88 -14.77 -23.66
C SER A 201 3.42 -16.14 -23.22
N GLU A 202 4.73 -16.35 -23.30
CA GLU A 202 5.38 -17.57 -22.81
C GLU A 202 5.28 -17.63 -21.29
N TRP A 203 5.53 -16.52 -20.58
CA TRP A 203 5.30 -16.44 -19.15
C TRP A 203 3.86 -16.77 -18.77
N LEU A 204 2.88 -16.25 -19.52
CA LEU A 204 1.47 -16.55 -19.25
C LEU A 204 1.18 -18.05 -19.39
N HIS A 205 1.71 -18.69 -20.43
CA HIS A 205 1.55 -20.13 -20.66
C HIS A 205 2.17 -20.93 -19.51
N LEU A 206 3.43 -20.64 -19.14
CA LEU A 206 4.14 -21.29 -18.05
C LEU A 206 3.39 -21.16 -16.71
N LEU A 207 3.04 -19.93 -16.32
CA LEU A 207 2.37 -19.65 -15.05
C LEU A 207 0.98 -20.27 -14.99
N SER A 208 0.25 -20.27 -16.11
CA SER A 208 -1.05 -20.95 -16.18
C SER A 208 -0.93 -22.45 -16.02
N GLY A 209 0.09 -23.06 -16.63
CA GLY A 209 0.39 -24.48 -16.45
C GLY A 209 0.79 -24.82 -15.00
N LEU A 210 1.63 -24.00 -14.39
CA LEU A 210 2.04 -24.18 -12.98
C LEU A 210 0.87 -24.03 -11.99
N TYR A 211 -0.06 -23.11 -12.25
CA TYR A 211 -1.26 -22.96 -11.44
C TYR A 211 -2.20 -24.14 -11.59
N SER A 212 -2.47 -24.57 -12.84
CA SER A 212 -3.38 -25.69 -13.14
C SER A 212 -2.85 -27.03 -12.63
N GLY A 213 -1.52 -27.22 -12.65
CA GLY A 213 -0.87 -28.45 -12.21
C GLY A 213 -1.34 -29.69 -12.99
N ASP A 214 -0.99 -30.86 -12.48
CA ASP A 214 -1.36 -32.16 -13.08
C ASP A 214 -2.89 -32.46 -13.00
N ASP A 215 -3.59 -31.81 -12.07
CA ASP A 215 -5.04 -31.96 -11.85
C ASP A 215 -5.89 -31.11 -12.80
N PHE A 216 -5.28 -30.39 -13.73
CA PHE A 216 -5.98 -29.50 -14.68
C PHE A 216 -6.95 -28.53 -14.00
N ARG A 217 -6.59 -27.98 -12.84
CA ARG A 217 -7.40 -26.99 -12.12
C ARG A 217 -7.75 -25.81 -13.04
N PRO A 218 -9.03 -25.40 -13.13
CA PRO A 218 -9.42 -24.27 -13.94
C PRO A 218 -8.78 -22.97 -13.42
N LEU A 219 -8.40 -22.09 -14.34
CA LEU A 219 -7.84 -20.79 -14.00
C LEU A 219 -8.89 -19.95 -13.25
N PRO A 220 -8.50 -19.23 -12.19
CA PRO A 220 -9.43 -18.47 -11.38
C PRO A 220 -9.97 -17.26 -12.11
N LYS A 221 -11.14 -16.78 -11.68
CA LYS A 221 -11.70 -15.52 -12.18
C LYS A 221 -10.68 -14.39 -11.97
N GLY A 222 -10.41 -13.62 -13.03
CA GLY A 222 -9.43 -12.54 -12.98
C GLY A 222 -7.99 -12.98 -13.28
N TRP A 223 -7.73 -14.24 -13.62
CA TRP A 223 -6.43 -14.65 -14.17
C TRP A 223 -6.15 -13.92 -15.49
N PRO A 224 -4.89 -13.51 -15.77
CA PRO A 224 -4.55 -12.85 -17.03
C PRO A 224 -4.93 -13.70 -18.23
N THR A 225 -5.61 -13.10 -19.21
CA THR A 225 -6.05 -13.80 -20.44
C THR A 225 -5.12 -13.58 -21.61
N THR A 226 -4.24 -12.58 -21.56
CA THR A 226 -3.27 -12.25 -22.61
C THR A 226 -1.93 -11.86 -21.99
N GLY A 227 -0.84 -12.00 -22.75
CA GLY A 227 0.50 -11.57 -22.30
C GLY A 227 0.56 -10.09 -21.93
N LYS A 228 -0.23 -9.22 -22.60
CA LYS A 228 -0.32 -7.80 -22.24
C LYS A 228 -0.91 -7.61 -20.85
N VAL A 229 -2.04 -8.26 -20.56
CA VAL A 229 -2.69 -8.21 -19.23
C VAL A 229 -1.77 -8.75 -18.13
N LEU A 230 -1.03 -9.84 -18.43
CA LEU A 230 -0.02 -10.36 -17.51
C LEU A 230 1.07 -9.32 -17.23
N SER A 231 1.65 -8.72 -18.28
CA SER A 231 2.71 -7.71 -18.14
C SER A 231 2.24 -6.51 -17.32
N ASP A 232 1.03 -6.01 -17.55
CA ASP A 232 0.49 -4.88 -16.81
C ASP A 232 0.22 -5.25 -15.34
N ARG A 233 -0.15 -6.49 -15.07
CA ARG A 233 -0.35 -6.99 -13.72
C ARG A 233 0.97 -7.21 -12.98
N LEU A 234 1.99 -7.77 -13.64
CA LEU A 234 3.34 -7.92 -13.08
C LEU A 234 3.97 -6.56 -12.73
N LYS A 235 3.76 -5.51 -13.53
CA LYS A 235 4.21 -4.16 -13.21
C LYS A 235 3.63 -3.64 -11.89
N ARG A 236 2.36 -3.93 -11.62
CA ARG A 236 1.71 -3.57 -10.35
C ARG A 236 2.23 -4.38 -9.17
N LEU A 237 2.55 -5.67 -9.40
CA LEU A 237 3.09 -6.57 -8.38
C LEU A 237 4.60 -6.38 -8.15
N GLN A 238 5.30 -5.65 -9.02
CA GLN A 238 6.76 -5.50 -9.00
C GLN A 238 7.32 -5.13 -7.61
N PRO A 239 6.77 -4.13 -6.88
CA PRO A 239 7.28 -3.77 -5.56
C PRO A 239 7.14 -4.92 -4.55
N THR A 240 5.98 -5.55 -4.52
CA THR A 240 5.67 -6.68 -3.63
C THR A 240 6.56 -7.90 -3.94
N LEU A 241 6.79 -8.20 -5.22
CA LEU A 241 7.68 -9.28 -5.65
C LEU A 241 9.14 -8.95 -5.29
N ALA A 242 9.56 -7.69 -5.48
CA ALA A 242 10.90 -7.23 -5.12
C ALA A 242 11.17 -7.33 -3.61
N ALA A 243 10.18 -7.01 -2.77
CA ALA A 243 10.24 -7.21 -1.32
C ALA A 243 10.45 -8.69 -0.93
N ARG A 244 10.04 -9.63 -1.80
CA ARG A 244 10.26 -11.09 -1.63
C ARG A 244 11.48 -11.61 -2.39
N GLY A 245 12.37 -10.72 -2.83
CA GLY A 245 13.62 -11.08 -3.49
C GLY A 245 13.48 -11.50 -4.94
N LEU A 246 12.35 -11.20 -5.61
CA LEU A 246 12.16 -11.44 -7.03
C LEU A 246 12.10 -10.11 -7.80
N LEU A 247 13.13 -9.84 -8.59
CA LEU A 247 13.14 -8.70 -9.51
C LEU A 247 12.42 -9.08 -10.80
N VAL A 248 11.59 -8.16 -11.30
CA VAL A 248 10.90 -8.31 -12.58
C VAL A 248 11.19 -7.08 -13.43
N ASP A 249 11.84 -7.28 -14.57
CA ASP A 249 12.24 -6.23 -15.48
C ASP A 249 11.71 -6.45 -16.89
N TRP A 250 11.61 -5.38 -17.67
CA TRP A 250 11.10 -5.39 -19.04
C TRP A 250 12.16 -4.85 -19.98
N GLY A 251 12.39 -5.58 -21.06
CA GLY A 251 13.32 -5.19 -22.07
C GLY A 251 12.83 -5.48 -23.48
N ARG A 252 13.69 -5.12 -24.45
CA ARG A 252 13.48 -5.38 -25.88
C ARG A 252 14.77 -5.84 -26.53
N THR A 253 14.69 -6.93 -27.28
CA THR A 253 15.75 -7.41 -28.18
C THR A 253 15.32 -7.18 -29.64
N LYS A 254 16.16 -7.60 -30.59
CA LYS A 254 15.81 -7.63 -32.01
C LYS A 254 14.63 -8.58 -32.30
N GLU A 255 14.43 -9.60 -31.46
CA GLU A 255 13.41 -10.63 -31.59
C GLU A 255 12.06 -10.21 -30.95
N GLY A 256 12.05 -9.20 -30.08
CA GLY A 256 10.83 -8.69 -29.47
C GLY A 256 10.97 -8.16 -28.06
N ARG A 257 9.83 -7.92 -27.41
CA ARG A 257 9.76 -7.52 -26.01
C ARG A 257 9.79 -8.77 -25.11
N TYR A 258 10.52 -8.67 -23.99
CA TYR A 258 10.59 -9.73 -23.00
C TYR A 258 10.30 -9.20 -21.58
N VAL A 259 9.99 -10.13 -20.71
CA VAL A 259 9.95 -9.94 -19.24
C VAL A 259 11.04 -10.85 -18.68
N GLU A 260 11.84 -10.28 -17.80
CA GLU A 260 12.92 -10.97 -17.12
C GLU A 260 12.58 -11.08 -15.64
N MET A 261 12.76 -12.26 -15.10
CA MET A 261 12.59 -12.52 -13.66
C MET A 261 13.92 -13.00 -13.10
N THR A 262 14.42 -12.30 -12.08
CA THR A 262 15.72 -12.60 -11.45
C THR A 262 15.51 -12.81 -9.97
N ARG A 263 15.88 -13.99 -9.46
CA ARG A 263 15.87 -14.25 -8.02
C ARG A 263 17.12 -13.63 -7.38
N ARG A 264 16.93 -12.72 -6.43
CA ARG A 264 18.05 -12.18 -5.64
C ARG A 264 18.66 -13.28 -4.77
N PRO A 265 20.00 -13.30 -4.59
CA PRO A 265 20.61 -14.10 -3.53
C PRO A 265 20.06 -13.62 -2.18
N ALA A 266 19.89 -14.55 -1.23
CA ALA A 266 19.54 -14.19 0.14
C ALA A 266 20.65 -13.27 0.70
N LEU A 267 20.28 -12.12 1.26
CA LEU A 267 21.24 -11.27 1.95
C LEU A 267 21.86 -12.06 3.13
N PRO A 268 23.16 -11.97 3.34
CA PRO A 268 23.81 -12.62 4.47
C PRO A 268 23.23 -12.08 5.79
N PRO A 269 23.16 -12.91 6.85
CA PRO A 269 22.45 -12.58 8.09
C PRO A 269 22.88 -11.29 8.79
N HIS A 270 24.10 -10.80 8.52
CA HIS A 270 24.64 -9.57 9.10
C HIS A 270 24.23 -8.31 8.35
N GLU A 271 23.79 -8.40 7.10
CA GLU A 271 23.26 -7.24 6.36
C GLU A 271 21.74 -7.07 6.57
N GLN A 272 21.06 -8.10 7.08
CA GLN A 272 19.65 -8.02 7.45
C GLN A 272 19.39 -7.21 8.73
N GLN A 273 20.43 -6.94 9.54
CA GLN A 273 20.35 -6.15 10.78
C GLN A 273 20.69 -4.67 10.59
N SER A 274 21.16 -4.27 9.41
CA SER A 274 21.55 -2.90 9.07
C SER A 274 20.65 -2.23 8.04
N LEU A 275 19.54 -2.85 7.67
CA LEU A 275 18.44 -2.32 6.89
C LEU A 275 17.22 -2.13 7.80
#